data_5530af676238214403326ea0e7fd2091
#
_entry.id   5530af676238214403326ea0e7fd2091
#
_cell.length_a   1.000
_cell.length_b   1.000
_cell.length_c   1.000
_cell.angle_alpha   90.00
_cell.angle_beta   90.00
_cell.angle_gamma   90.00
#
_symmetry.space_group_name_H-M   'P 1'
#
loop_
_entity.id
_entity.type
_entity.pdbx_description
1 polymer ?
#
loop_
_entity_poly.entity_id
_entity_poly.type
_entity_poly.pdbx_seq_one_letter_code
_entity_poly.pdbx_strand_id
1 'polypeptide(L)'
;MNFADFLSAPLPDPVTLPDAQITGPQRFFNRELSWLAFNWRVLEEAMNPRVPLLERVRFISISAGNLDEFYTVRVAGLRGLAQEGNLTPAADGRTPAVQLKLINADARRLMQHQQAAWNALKAELEAEGLSVVTAAKLSADDKAALAEVFMARVFPVLSPLAIDPAHPFPFIPNEGIALALQMTRDRDGRRLQALLPIPGQIDRFIRLPVTDGKVRFLPLEELLRLQIGALFPGYSLSGSCLFRILRDSDLEVEEEAEDLVREFETALKRRRRGEVVRLQISANAPEDLKTEIVDQLHVSPEEIVEVRGMIGLVRLKELVIDERPDLLWPSFTPRVPERVQDHDGDMFAAIRQKDMLLHHPYETFDMVIRFLQQAARDPNVVAIKQTLYRTSNESPIVDALCEAAENGKSVTALVELKARFDEAANIRQSRKLERAGAHVIYGFINYKTHAKISTVVRREGDRLVTYTHFGTGNYHPITARIYTDLSLFTCDDALGRDATKVFNYVGGYAEPEGLENLRIAPLSLKSTILENILTEIEHAKAGRPAMIWAKMNSVIDPDVIDALYDASRAGVKIDLVIRGICGLRPGVKGLSETIRVKSIVGRF
;
A
#
# COMPACT_ATOMS: atom_id res chain seq x y z
N MET A 1 -16.61 19.70 6.25
CA MET A 1 -16.98 19.67 7.69
C MET A 1 -15.71 19.90 8.48
N ASN A 2 -15.68 20.92 9.35
CA ASN A 2 -14.53 21.21 10.20
C ASN A 2 -14.41 20.08 11.26
N PHE A 3 -13.19 19.79 11.77
CA PHE A 3 -12.98 18.80 12.84
C PHE A 3 -13.76 19.17 14.12
N ALA A 4 -13.84 20.48 14.44
CA ALA A 4 -14.64 20.99 15.54
C ALA A 4 -16.14 20.68 15.35
N ASP A 5 -16.66 20.77 14.12
CA ASP A 5 -18.06 20.44 13.81
C ASP A 5 -18.32 18.94 13.97
N PHE A 6 -17.31 18.11 13.66
CA PHE A 6 -17.40 16.65 13.89
C PHE A 6 -17.47 16.33 15.38
N LEU A 7 -16.62 16.95 16.21
CA LEU A 7 -16.61 16.71 17.65
C LEU A 7 -17.89 17.23 18.35
N SER A 8 -18.48 18.30 17.84
CA SER A 8 -19.72 18.89 18.36
C SER A 8 -21.00 18.25 17.81
N ALA A 9 -20.89 17.45 16.72
CA ALA A 9 -22.05 16.80 16.13
C ALA A 9 -22.68 15.81 17.13
N PRO A 10 -24.02 15.75 17.21
CA PRO A 10 -24.70 14.77 18.06
C PRO A 10 -24.35 13.36 17.62
N LEU A 11 -24.31 12.45 18.59
CA LEU A 11 -24.18 11.02 18.28
C LEU A 11 -25.40 10.57 17.47
N PRO A 12 -25.23 9.70 16.45
CA PRO A 12 -26.35 9.09 15.77
C PRO A 12 -27.14 8.19 16.74
N ASP A 13 -28.42 7.98 16.47
CA ASP A 13 -29.25 7.09 17.27
C ASP A 13 -28.65 5.68 17.31
N PRO A 14 -28.48 5.07 18.51
CA PRO A 14 -27.87 3.76 18.63
C PRO A 14 -28.70 2.66 17.97
N VAL A 15 -28.01 1.77 17.27
CA VAL A 15 -28.63 0.58 16.65
C VAL A 15 -28.84 -0.50 17.71
N THR A 16 -30.03 -1.07 17.76
CA THR A 16 -30.35 -2.23 18.62
C THR A 16 -29.98 -3.53 17.90
N LEU A 17 -29.18 -4.36 18.55
CA LEU A 17 -28.81 -5.69 18.10
C LEU A 17 -29.30 -6.74 19.10
N PRO A 18 -29.51 -8.01 18.68
CA PRO A 18 -29.80 -9.11 19.59
C PRO A 18 -28.65 -9.29 20.62
N ASP A 19 -29.01 -9.65 21.86
CA ASP A 19 -28.04 -9.83 22.96
C ASP A 19 -26.88 -10.77 22.61
N ALA A 20 -27.15 -11.87 21.88
CA ALA A 20 -26.14 -12.80 21.41
C ALA A 20 -25.10 -12.15 20.48
N GLN A 21 -25.46 -11.06 19.79
CA GLN A 21 -24.54 -10.32 18.95
C GLN A 21 -23.71 -9.28 19.73
N ILE A 22 -24.18 -8.89 20.91
CA ILE A 22 -23.48 -7.95 21.79
C ILE A 22 -22.46 -8.66 22.67
N THR A 23 -22.80 -9.87 23.15
CA THR A 23 -21.94 -10.66 24.05
C THR A 23 -21.05 -11.68 23.34
N GLY A 24 -21.44 -12.10 22.14
CA GLY A 24 -20.72 -13.11 21.34
C GLY A 24 -19.63 -12.52 20.44
N PRO A 25 -18.95 -13.38 19.65
CA PRO A 25 -17.93 -12.97 18.69
C PRO A 25 -18.41 -11.93 17.67
N GLN A 26 -19.72 -11.90 17.39
CA GLN A 26 -20.33 -10.96 16.45
C GLN A 26 -20.27 -9.49 16.91
N ARG A 27 -19.84 -9.19 18.15
CA ARG A 27 -19.52 -7.83 18.59
C ARG A 27 -18.34 -7.23 17.83
N PHE A 28 -17.54 -8.06 17.16
CA PHE A 28 -16.46 -7.62 16.29
C PHE A 28 -16.89 -7.62 14.81
N PHE A 29 -16.37 -6.66 14.05
CA PHE A 29 -16.34 -6.77 12.59
C PHE A 29 -15.19 -7.68 12.17
N ASN A 30 -15.41 -8.48 11.11
CA ASN A 30 -14.34 -9.25 10.50
C ASN A 30 -13.27 -8.31 9.93
N ARG A 31 -12.02 -8.60 10.22
CA ARG A 31 -10.87 -7.80 9.81
C ARG A 31 -10.77 -7.63 8.30
N GLU A 32 -10.93 -8.72 7.55
CA GLU A 32 -10.72 -8.75 6.10
C GLU A 32 -11.91 -8.11 5.36
N LEU A 33 -13.12 -8.32 5.84
CA LEU A 33 -14.32 -7.64 5.32
C LEU A 33 -14.30 -6.14 5.64
N SER A 34 -13.78 -5.75 6.79
CA SER A 34 -13.57 -4.35 7.13
C SER A 34 -12.53 -3.69 6.21
N TRP A 35 -11.50 -4.43 5.79
CA TRP A 35 -10.54 -3.97 4.80
C TRP A 35 -11.21 -3.75 3.42
N LEU A 36 -12.08 -4.67 2.99
CA LEU A 36 -12.85 -4.47 1.76
C LEU A 36 -13.76 -3.23 1.87
N ALA A 37 -14.41 -3.02 3.02
CA ALA A 37 -15.20 -1.81 3.28
C ALA A 37 -14.35 -0.52 3.20
N PHE A 38 -13.08 -0.56 3.63
CA PHE A 38 -12.15 0.54 3.38
C PHE A 38 -11.91 0.74 1.87
N ASN A 39 -11.69 -0.32 1.11
CA ASN A 39 -11.45 -0.20 -0.32
C ASN A 39 -12.71 0.26 -1.11
N TRP A 40 -13.89 -0.02 -0.60
CA TRP A 40 -15.14 0.60 -1.07
C TRP A 40 -15.11 2.12 -0.91
N ARG A 41 -14.69 2.65 0.26
CA ARG A 41 -14.55 4.10 0.48
C ARG A 41 -13.51 4.74 -0.44
N VAL A 42 -12.44 4.02 -0.78
CA VAL A 42 -11.47 4.47 -1.79
C VAL A 42 -12.14 4.60 -3.16
N LEU A 43 -12.98 3.63 -3.55
CA LEU A 43 -13.72 3.68 -4.81
C LEU A 43 -14.78 4.80 -4.83
N GLU A 44 -15.40 5.13 -3.70
CA GLU A 44 -16.37 6.23 -3.58
C GLU A 44 -15.75 7.57 -4.01
N GLU A 45 -14.46 7.80 -3.77
CA GLU A 45 -13.77 9.02 -4.23
C GLU A 45 -13.72 9.11 -5.77
N ALA A 46 -13.72 7.97 -6.47
CA ALA A 46 -13.83 7.97 -7.94
C ALA A 46 -15.20 8.43 -8.44
N MET A 47 -16.23 8.31 -7.62
CA MET A 47 -17.60 8.74 -7.95
C MET A 47 -17.95 10.12 -7.35
N ASN A 48 -17.07 10.70 -6.55
CA ASN A 48 -17.27 11.99 -5.90
C ASN A 48 -17.03 13.15 -6.90
N PRO A 49 -18.06 13.91 -7.31
CA PRO A 49 -17.91 14.99 -8.32
C PRO A 49 -17.07 16.18 -7.83
N ARG A 50 -16.75 16.25 -6.53
CA ARG A 50 -15.85 17.28 -5.97
C ARG A 50 -14.39 16.96 -6.17
N VAL A 51 -14.06 15.72 -6.55
CA VAL A 51 -12.71 15.27 -6.88
C VAL A 51 -12.46 15.56 -8.37
N PRO A 52 -11.32 16.15 -8.75
CA PRO A 52 -10.96 16.40 -10.15
C PRO A 52 -10.98 15.12 -11.00
N LEU A 53 -11.34 15.23 -12.27
CA LEU A 53 -11.66 14.08 -13.11
C LEU A 53 -10.52 13.06 -13.25
N LEU A 54 -9.29 13.50 -13.48
CA LEU A 54 -8.14 12.59 -13.58
C LEU A 54 -7.77 11.97 -12.21
N GLU A 55 -8.03 12.66 -11.12
CA GLU A 55 -7.87 12.07 -9.78
C GLU A 55 -8.93 11.00 -9.49
N ARG A 56 -10.16 11.17 -10.00
CA ARG A 56 -11.19 10.12 -9.94
C ARG A 56 -10.74 8.86 -10.68
N VAL A 57 -10.11 9.00 -11.84
CA VAL A 57 -9.47 7.88 -12.56
C VAL A 57 -8.36 7.24 -11.72
N ARG A 58 -7.53 8.07 -11.07
CA ARG A 58 -6.48 7.60 -10.15
C ARG A 58 -7.05 6.79 -9.00
N PHE A 59 -8.19 7.19 -8.40
CA PHE A 59 -8.84 6.45 -7.33
C PHE A 59 -9.36 5.07 -7.76
N ILE A 60 -9.83 4.91 -9.00
CA ILE A 60 -10.14 3.56 -9.53
C ILE A 60 -8.87 2.70 -9.58
N SER A 61 -7.77 3.27 -10.08
CA SER A 61 -6.48 2.57 -10.15
C SER A 61 -5.98 2.17 -8.76
N ILE A 62 -6.09 3.06 -7.76
CA ILE A 62 -5.72 2.79 -6.37
C ILE A 62 -6.61 1.68 -5.79
N SER A 63 -7.94 1.76 -5.97
CA SER A 63 -8.86 0.73 -5.50
C SER A 63 -8.57 -0.65 -6.11
N ALA A 64 -8.22 -0.69 -7.40
CA ALA A 64 -7.84 -1.93 -8.08
C ALA A 64 -6.50 -2.48 -7.57
N GLY A 65 -5.47 -1.62 -7.42
CA GLY A 65 -4.17 -2.01 -6.88
C GLY A 65 -4.24 -2.48 -5.42
N ASN A 66 -5.05 -1.82 -4.60
CA ASN A 66 -5.34 -2.26 -3.24
C ASN A 66 -5.91 -3.67 -3.21
N LEU A 67 -6.86 -3.98 -4.12
CA LEU A 67 -7.47 -5.30 -4.21
C LEU A 67 -6.45 -6.36 -4.66
N ASP A 68 -5.55 -6.03 -5.58
CA ASP A 68 -4.47 -6.92 -6.02
C ASP A 68 -3.56 -7.28 -4.84
N GLU A 69 -3.08 -6.28 -4.08
CA GLU A 69 -2.25 -6.49 -2.89
C GLU A 69 -2.98 -7.33 -1.83
N PHE A 70 -4.26 -7.05 -1.61
CA PHE A 70 -5.08 -7.81 -0.67
C PHE A 70 -5.15 -9.30 -1.02
N TYR A 71 -5.33 -9.63 -2.32
CA TYR A 71 -5.38 -11.02 -2.77
C TYR A 71 -4.02 -11.70 -2.68
N THR A 72 -2.96 -11.04 -3.15
CA THR A 72 -1.62 -11.64 -3.21
C THR A 72 -0.98 -11.86 -1.84
N VAL A 73 -1.55 -11.24 -0.80
CA VAL A 73 -0.98 -11.29 0.56
C VAL A 73 -1.97 -11.90 1.55
N ARG A 74 -3.14 -11.25 1.73
CA ARG A 74 -4.07 -11.62 2.81
C ARG A 74 -4.95 -12.80 2.43
N VAL A 75 -5.51 -12.77 1.24
CA VAL A 75 -6.34 -13.87 0.74
C VAL A 75 -5.49 -15.12 0.49
N ALA A 76 -4.27 -14.96 -0.02
CA ALA A 76 -3.31 -16.04 -0.18
C ALA A 76 -3.05 -16.77 1.16
N GLY A 77 -2.73 -16.04 2.23
CA GLY A 77 -2.53 -16.65 3.55
C GLY A 77 -3.79 -17.33 4.11
N LEU A 78 -4.99 -16.72 3.95
CA LEU A 78 -6.25 -17.37 4.35
C LEU A 78 -6.53 -18.64 3.53
N ARG A 79 -6.17 -18.64 2.24
CA ARG A 79 -6.30 -19.80 1.37
C ARG A 79 -5.41 -20.96 1.86
N GLY A 80 -4.14 -20.68 2.19
CA GLY A 80 -3.24 -21.67 2.79
C GLY A 80 -3.83 -22.30 4.04
N LEU A 81 -4.29 -21.48 5.00
CA LEU A 81 -4.94 -21.98 6.21
C LEU A 81 -6.19 -22.83 5.92
N ALA A 82 -7.01 -22.45 4.95
CA ALA A 82 -8.19 -23.22 4.58
C ALA A 82 -7.84 -24.55 3.92
N GLN A 83 -6.80 -24.60 3.08
CA GLN A 83 -6.29 -25.83 2.43
C GLN A 83 -5.69 -26.80 3.45
N GLU A 84 -5.04 -26.30 4.49
CA GLU A 84 -4.55 -27.09 5.63
C GLU A 84 -5.68 -27.59 6.57
N GLY A 85 -6.92 -27.22 6.29
CA GLY A 85 -8.08 -27.60 7.13
C GLY A 85 -8.13 -26.87 8.46
N ASN A 86 -7.50 -25.70 8.59
CA ASN A 86 -7.50 -24.91 9.82
C ASN A 86 -8.90 -24.38 10.12
N LEU A 87 -9.45 -24.74 11.29
CA LEU A 87 -10.77 -24.35 11.77
C LEU A 87 -10.72 -23.23 12.82
N THR A 88 -9.55 -22.73 13.17
CA THR A 88 -9.39 -21.66 14.17
C THR A 88 -10.14 -20.40 13.71
N PRO A 89 -11.15 -19.95 14.47
CA PRO A 89 -11.95 -18.81 14.07
C PRO A 89 -11.20 -17.49 14.31
N ALA A 90 -11.47 -16.50 13.48
CA ALA A 90 -11.09 -15.11 13.75
C ALA A 90 -11.91 -14.55 14.95
N ALA A 91 -11.56 -13.34 15.42
CA ALA A 91 -12.24 -12.70 16.55
C ALA A 91 -13.76 -12.61 16.40
N ASP A 92 -14.25 -12.48 15.17
CA ASP A 92 -15.69 -12.46 14.83
C ASP A 92 -16.35 -13.84 14.71
N GLY A 93 -15.63 -14.91 15.02
CA GLY A 93 -16.10 -16.29 15.03
C GLY A 93 -16.08 -17.02 13.68
N ARG A 94 -15.57 -16.40 12.61
CA ARG A 94 -15.55 -17.03 11.27
C ARG A 94 -14.25 -17.81 11.03
N THR A 95 -14.39 -19.04 10.52
CA THR A 95 -13.24 -19.85 10.06
C THR A 95 -12.65 -19.30 8.75
N PRO A 96 -11.39 -19.64 8.39
CA PRO A 96 -10.76 -19.20 7.14
C PRO A 96 -11.62 -19.48 5.90
N ALA A 97 -12.21 -20.67 5.77
CA ALA A 97 -13.07 -21.02 4.63
C ALA A 97 -14.33 -20.14 4.52
N VAL A 98 -14.96 -19.83 5.64
CA VAL A 98 -16.13 -18.93 5.67
C VAL A 98 -15.74 -17.50 5.29
N GLN A 99 -14.58 -17.02 5.78
CA GLN A 99 -14.06 -15.72 5.42
C GLN A 99 -13.79 -15.63 3.92
N LEU A 100 -13.12 -16.60 3.31
CA LEU A 100 -12.84 -16.65 1.87
C LEU A 100 -14.10 -16.54 1.02
N LYS A 101 -15.14 -17.29 1.37
CA LYS A 101 -16.42 -17.23 0.66
C LYS A 101 -17.03 -15.82 0.67
N LEU A 102 -17.03 -15.16 1.82
CA LEU A 102 -17.55 -13.79 1.96
C LEU A 102 -16.68 -12.77 1.26
N ILE A 103 -15.37 -12.89 1.38
CA ILE A 103 -14.37 -12.02 0.71
C ILE A 103 -14.56 -12.09 -0.81
N ASN A 104 -14.61 -13.30 -1.39
CA ASN A 104 -14.75 -13.48 -2.83
C ASN A 104 -16.07 -12.90 -3.35
N ALA A 105 -17.16 -13.04 -2.60
CA ALA A 105 -18.46 -12.45 -2.96
C ALA A 105 -18.41 -10.92 -2.97
N ASP A 106 -17.84 -10.30 -1.93
CA ASP A 106 -17.77 -8.84 -1.81
C ASP A 106 -16.76 -8.24 -2.80
N ALA A 107 -15.61 -8.88 -2.99
CA ALA A 107 -14.59 -8.47 -3.97
C ALA A 107 -15.12 -8.51 -5.42
N ARG A 108 -15.96 -9.51 -5.78
CA ARG A 108 -16.64 -9.54 -7.09
C ARG A 108 -17.56 -8.33 -7.27
N ARG A 109 -18.33 -7.96 -6.25
CA ARG A 109 -19.19 -6.77 -6.29
C ARG A 109 -18.35 -5.50 -6.45
N LEU A 110 -17.26 -5.36 -5.66
CA LEU A 110 -16.34 -4.22 -5.76
C LEU A 110 -15.78 -4.09 -7.17
N MET A 111 -15.31 -5.18 -7.79
CA MET A 111 -14.81 -5.17 -9.16
C MET A 111 -15.87 -4.75 -10.19
N GLN A 112 -17.11 -5.18 -10.02
CA GLN A 112 -18.22 -4.75 -10.89
C GLN A 112 -18.46 -3.24 -10.78
N HIS A 113 -18.39 -2.68 -9.57
CA HIS A 113 -18.52 -1.24 -9.36
C HIS A 113 -17.32 -0.45 -9.88
N GLN A 114 -16.10 -1.00 -9.77
CA GLN A 114 -14.91 -0.41 -10.41
C GLN A 114 -15.08 -0.32 -11.93
N GLN A 115 -15.62 -1.37 -12.58
CA GLN A 115 -15.90 -1.34 -14.02
C GLN A 115 -17.00 -0.33 -14.37
N ALA A 116 -18.07 -0.24 -13.58
CA ALA A 116 -19.15 0.73 -13.77
C ALA A 116 -18.63 2.17 -13.62
N ALA A 117 -17.83 2.45 -12.58
CA ALA A 117 -17.20 3.74 -12.36
C ALA A 117 -16.27 4.10 -13.54
N TRP A 118 -15.45 3.16 -14.02
CA TRP A 118 -14.60 3.38 -15.17
C TRP A 118 -15.40 3.72 -16.43
N ASN A 119 -16.47 3.00 -16.72
CA ASN A 119 -17.32 3.28 -17.89
C ASN A 119 -17.97 4.67 -17.81
N ALA A 120 -18.38 5.12 -16.63
CA ALA A 120 -18.91 6.46 -16.43
C ALA A 120 -17.82 7.53 -16.65
N LEU A 121 -16.65 7.37 -16.01
CA LEU A 121 -15.54 8.33 -16.16
C LEU A 121 -14.99 8.40 -17.59
N LYS A 122 -15.03 7.29 -18.33
CA LYS A 122 -14.62 7.27 -19.73
C LYS A 122 -15.46 8.20 -20.60
N ALA A 123 -16.76 8.31 -20.34
CA ALA A 123 -17.64 9.25 -21.04
C ALA A 123 -17.35 10.71 -20.63
N GLU A 124 -17.09 10.96 -19.34
CA GLU A 124 -16.72 12.30 -18.86
C GLU A 124 -15.36 12.73 -19.45
N LEU A 125 -14.37 11.83 -19.52
CA LEU A 125 -13.07 12.08 -20.16
C LEU A 125 -13.22 12.43 -21.65
N GLU A 126 -14.07 11.70 -22.38
CA GLU A 126 -14.32 11.98 -23.81
C GLU A 126 -14.91 13.38 -24.02
N ALA A 127 -15.78 13.84 -23.12
CA ALA A 127 -16.32 15.20 -23.14
C ALA A 127 -15.23 16.27 -22.89
N GLU A 128 -14.21 15.95 -22.12
CA GLU A 128 -13.05 16.81 -21.82
C GLU A 128 -11.92 16.68 -22.86
N GLY A 129 -12.15 15.97 -23.97
CA GLY A 129 -11.16 15.80 -25.03
C GLY A 129 -10.07 14.75 -24.74
N LEU A 130 -10.27 13.93 -23.72
CA LEU A 130 -9.43 12.78 -23.40
C LEU A 130 -10.20 11.50 -23.71
N SER A 131 -9.69 10.62 -24.58
CA SER A 131 -10.45 9.42 -24.93
C SER A 131 -9.60 8.16 -24.98
N VAL A 132 -10.17 7.05 -24.52
CA VAL A 132 -9.65 5.71 -24.74
C VAL A 132 -10.47 5.08 -25.83
N VAL A 133 -9.84 4.95 -27.01
CA VAL A 133 -10.49 4.49 -28.23
C VAL A 133 -10.32 2.98 -28.42
N THR A 134 -11.19 2.39 -29.25
CA THR A 134 -11.07 1.01 -29.74
C THR A 134 -10.54 1.00 -31.16
N ALA A 135 -10.05 -0.15 -31.63
CA ALA A 135 -9.56 -0.34 -32.98
C ALA A 135 -10.57 0.07 -34.07
N ALA A 136 -11.88 -0.04 -33.80
CA ALA A 136 -12.95 0.34 -34.73
C ALA A 136 -13.08 1.86 -34.95
N LYS A 137 -12.59 2.67 -33.99
CA LYS A 137 -12.64 4.15 -34.07
C LYS A 137 -11.37 4.78 -34.70
N LEU A 138 -10.41 3.97 -35.15
CA LEU A 138 -9.14 4.45 -35.74
C LEU A 138 -9.28 4.82 -37.21
N SER A 139 -8.72 5.98 -37.58
CA SER A 139 -8.53 6.38 -38.97
C SER A 139 -7.44 5.57 -39.68
N ALA A 140 -7.29 5.73 -40.99
CA ALA A 140 -6.19 5.11 -41.73
C ALA A 140 -4.82 5.67 -41.27
N ASP A 141 -4.74 6.96 -41.02
CA ASP A 141 -3.52 7.63 -40.52
C ASP A 141 -3.15 7.16 -39.12
N ASP A 142 -4.15 6.99 -38.23
CA ASP A 142 -3.93 6.42 -36.91
C ASP A 142 -3.32 5.01 -37.02
N LYS A 143 -3.87 4.17 -37.89
CA LYS A 143 -3.37 2.80 -38.09
C LYS A 143 -1.95 2.77 -38.63
N ALA A 144 -1.61 3.69 -39.54
CA ALA A 144 -0.25 3.81 -40.08
C ALA A 144 0.74 4.24 -39.01
N ALA A 145 0.42 5.28 -38.25
CA ALA A 145 1.26 5.73 -37.11
C ALA A 145 1.43 4.65 -36.05
N LEU A 146 0.36 3.92 -35.73
CA LEU A 146 0.41 2.81 -34.77
C LEU A 146 1.24 1.64 -35.28
N ALA A 147 1.27 1.36 -36.57
CA ALA A 147 2.12 0.31 -37.16
C ALA A 147 3.61 0.68 -36.96
N GLU A 148 3.99 1.94 -37.16
CA GLU A 148 5.35 2.42 -36.89
C GLU A 148 5.73 2.29 -35.41
N VAL A 149 4.85 2.75 -34.50
CA VAL A 149 5.04 2.62 -33.06
C VAL A 149 5.18 1.15 -32.66
N PHE A 150 4.33 0.29 -33.23
CA PHE A 150 4.39 -1.15 -32.98
C PHE A 150 5.75 -1.73 -33.37
N MET A 151 6.20 -1.51 -34.59
CA MET A 151 7.48 -2.03 -35.07
C MET A 151 8.69 -1.48 -34.29
N ALA A 152 8.64 -0.21 -33.90
CA ALA A 152 9.77 0.45 -33.23
C ALA A 152 9.87 0.15 -31.72
N ARG A 153 8.74 0.02 -31.03
CA ARG A 153 8.71 0.00 -29.55
C ARG A 153 8.08 -1.24 -28.94
N VAL A 154 7.18 -1.92 -29.65
CA VAL A 154 6.40 -3.03 -29.10
C VAL A 154 6.92 -4.36 -29.63
N PHE A 155 7.05 -4.49 -30.95
CA PHE A 155 7.49 -5.73 -31.60
C PHE A 155 8.83 -6.27 -31.06
N PRO A 156 9.88 -5.45 -30.85
CA PRO A 156 11.20 -5.96 -30.42
C PRO A 156 11.22 -6.60 -29.02
N VAL A 157 10.22 -6.32 -28.18
CA VAL A 157 10.14 -6.80 -26.79
C VAL A 157 9.10 -7.91 -26.60
N LEU A 158 8.38 -8.25 -27.65
CA LEU A 158 7.38 -9.34 -27.62
C LEU A 158 8.02 -10.68 -27.90
N SER A 159 7.61 -11.69 -27.15
CA SER A 159 8.00 -13.09 -27.38
C SER A 159 6.74 -13.96 -27.41
N PRO A 160 6.16 -14.16 -28.60
CA PRO A 160 5.05 -15.11 -28.74
C PRO A 160 5.49 -16.52 -28.38
N LEU A 161 4.68 -17.22 -27.60
CA LEU A 161 4.94 -18.57 -27.12
C LEU A 161 3.84 -19.50 -27.64
N ALA A 162 4.20 -20.57 -28.36
CA ALA A 162 3.21 -21.57 -28.77
C ALA A 162 2.70 -22.33 -27.53
N ILE A 163 1.39 -22.57 -27.48
CA ILE A 163 0.78 -23.49 -26.52
C ILE A 163 0.72 -24.85 -27.21
N ASP A 164 1.47 -25.82 -26.71
CA ASP A 164 1.63 -27.15 -27.26
C ASP A 164 1.60 -28.17 -26.11
N PRO A 165 0.83 -29.26 -26.21
CA PRO A 165 0.76 -30.28 -25.18
C PRO A 165 2.14 -30.94 -24.84
N ALA A 166 3.14 -30.82 -25.72
CA ALA A 166 4.48 -31.33 -25.49
C ALA A 166 5.36 -30.41 -24.62
N HIS A 167 4.94 -29.18 -24.36
CA HIS A 167 5.68 -28.21 -23.57
C HIS A 167 4.85 -27.72 -22.38
N PRO A 168 5.48 -27.42 -21.23
CA PRO A 168 4.76 -26.83 -20.10
C PRO A 168 4.18 -25.47 -20.48
N PHE A 169 3.02 -25.15 -19.89
CA PHE A 169 2.39 -23.85 -20.10
C PHE A 169 3.35 -22.72 -19.72
N PRO A 170 3.46 -21.67 -20.56
CA PRO A 170 4.40 -20.57 -20.32
C PRO A 170 4.15 -19.87 -19.00
N PHE A 171 5.22 -19.55 -18.30
CA PHE A 171 5.14 -18.88 -17.01
C PHE A 171 4.69 -17.41 -17.17
N ILE A 172 3.60 -17.05 -16.47
CA ILE A 172 3.13 -15.66 -16.34
C ILE A 172 3.50 -15.18 -14.93
N PRO A 173 4.20 -14.04 -14.78
CA PRO A 173 4.55 -13.50 -13.48
C PRO A 173 3.33 -12.97 -12.71
N ASN A 174 3.52 -12.69 -11.41
CA ASN A 174 2.48 -12.02 -10.62
C ASN A 174 2.06 -10.70 -11.28
N GLU A 175 0.75 -10.40 -11.25
CA GLU A 175 0.11 -9.26 -11.93
C GLU A 175 0.26 -9.27 -13.46
N GLY A 176 0.85 -10.31 -14.03
CA GLY A 176 1.08 -10.43 -15.45
C GLY A 176 -0.23 -10.48 -16.25
N ILE A 177 -0.25 -9.76 -17.36
CA ILE A 177 -1.32 -9.78 -18.34
C ILE A 177 -0.81 -10.55 -19.56
N ALA A 178 -1.66 -11.41 -20.13
CA ALA A 178 -1.32 -12.13 -21.36
C ALA A 178 -2.53 -12.22 -22.28
N LEU A 179 -2.25 -12.24 -23.58
CA LEU A 179 -3.23 -12.45 -24.63
C LEU A 179 -3.05 -13.87 -25.16
N ALA A 180 -3.98 -14.76 -24.87
CA ALA A 180 -4.05 -16.06 -25.51
C ALA A 180 -4.75 -15.92 -26.86
N LEU A 181 -4.17 -16.54 -27.88
CA LEU A 181 -4.57 -16.43 -29.28
C LEU A 181 -4.91 -17.81 -29.83
N GLN A 182 -6.03 -17.88 -30.52
CA GLN A 182 -6.42 -19.02 -31.33
C GLN A 182 -6.35 -18.58 -32.81
N MET A 183 -5.53 -19.26 -33.58
CA MET A 183 -5.23 -18.88 -34.97
C MET A 183 -5.40 -20.06 -35.90
N THR A 184 -5.69 -19.76 -37.16
CA THR A 184 -5.79 -20.73 -38.22
C THR A 184 -4.74 -20.42 -39.26
N ARG A 185 -3.94 -21.41 -39.64
CA ARG A 185 -2.94 -21.25 -40.71
C ARG A 185 -3.61 -21.18 -42.06
N ASP A 186 -3.37 -20.11 -42.83
CA ASP A 186 -4.09 -19.80 -44.03
C ASP A 186 -3.93 -20.86 -45.15
N ARG A 187 -2.75 -21.51 -45.24
CA ARG A 187 -2.43 -22.46 -46.31
C ARG A 187 -3.13 -23.83 -46.20
N ASP A 188 -3.47 -24.28 -44.98
CA ASP A 188 -3.94 -25.67 -44.73
C ASP A 188 -5.00 -25.78 -43.64
N GLY A 189 -5.43 -24.67 -43.08
CA GLY A 189 -6.45 -24.63 -42.02
C GLY A 189 -6.02 -25.19 -40.65
N ARG A 190 -4.73 -25.48 -40.45
CA ARG A 190 -4.23 -26.02 -39.19
C ARG A 190 -4.39 -24.99 -38.05
N ARG A 191 -4.96 -25.41 -36.94
CA ARG A 191 -5.08 -24.58 -35.74
C ARG A 191 -3.75 -24.43 -35.03
N LEU A 192 -3.48 -23.25 -34.52
CA LEU A 192 -2.36 -22.91 -33.66
C LEU A 192 -2.90 -22.11 -32.47
N GLN A 193 -2.47 -22.46 -31.27
CA GLN A 193 -2.68 -21.65 -30.09
C GLN A 193 -1.35 -21.05 -29.65
N ALA A 194 -1.39 -19.78 -29.26
CA ALA A 194 -0.22 -19.07 -28.80
C ALA A 194 -0.56 -18.15 -27.63
N LEU A 195 0.42 -17.94 -26.79
CA LEU A 195 0.37 -17.01 -25.70
C LEU A 195 1.28 -15.82 -25.98
N LEU A 196 0.77 -14.63 -25.79
CA LEU A 196 1.52 -13.39 -25.93
C LEU A 196 1.51 -12.67 -24.56
N PRO A 197 2.53 -12.91 -23.71
CA PRO A 197 2.69 -12.14 -22.48
C PRO A 197 2.90 -10.67 -22.81
N ILE A 198 2.20 -9.79 -22.10
CA ILE A 198 2.33 -8.34 -22.25
C ILE A 198 3.41 -7.85 -21.25
N PRO A 199 4.55 -7.34 -21.74
CA PRO A 199 5.62 -6.86 -20.87
C PRO A 199 5.15 -5.66 -20.03
N GLY A 200 5.38 -5.71 -18.72
CA GLY A 200 4.97 -4.63 -17.80
C GLY A 200 5.73 -3.32 -17.98
N GLN A 201 6.85 -3.35 -18.71
CA GLN A 201 7.69 -2.20 -19.01
C GLN A 201 7.15 -1.33 -20.15
N ILE A 202 6.18 -1.85 -20.93
CA ILE A 202 5.50 -1.08 -21.99
C ILE A 202 4.27 -0.42 -21.37
N ASP A 203 4.05 0.85 -21.75
CA ASP A 203 2.82 1.54 -21.39
C ASP A 203 1.63 0.81 -22.02
N ARG A 204 0.61 0.59 -21.21
CA ARG A 204 -0.60 -0.09 -21.68
C ARG A 204 -1.46 0.78 -22.56
N PHE A 205 -1.39 2.10 -22.36
CA PHE A 205 -2.16 3.07 -23.13
C PHE A 205 -1.24 3.78 -24.11
N ILE A 206 -1.28 3.34 -25.38
CA ILE A 206 -0.50 3.93 -26.45
C ILE A 206 -1.14 5.23 -26.89
N ARG A 207 -0.41 6.33 -26.74
CA ARG A 207 -0.88 7.66 -27.14
C ARG A 207 -0.89 7.77 -28.66
N LEU A 208 -2.01 8.21 -29.22
CA LEU A 208 -2.17 8.51 -30.63
C LEU A 208 -1.70 9.93 -30.96
N PRO A 209 -1.39 10.23 -32.24
CA PRO A 209 -1.17 11.60 -32.67
C PRO A 209 -2.34 12.52 -32.28
N VAL A 210 -2.02 13.73 -31.84
CA VAL A 210 -3.03 14.71 -31.45
C VAL A 210 -3.79 15.16 -32.69
N THR A 211 -5.11 15.06 -32.69
CA THR A 211 -6.01 15.51 -33.73
C THR A 211 -7.06 16.42 -33.11
N ASP A 212 -7.25 17.59 -33.66
CA ASP A 212 -8.23 18.59 -33.18
C ASP A 212 -8.08 18.95 -31.69
N GLY A 213 -6.84 18.96 -31.18
CA GLY A 213 -6.53 19.25 -29.77
C GLY A 213 -6.93 18.14 -28.81
N LYS A 214 -7.41 16.99 -29.30
CA LYS A 214 -7.83 15.86 -28.46
C LYS A 214 -6.68 14.90 -28.21
N VAL A 215 -6.56 14.43 -26.98
CA VAL A 215 -5.62 13.38 -26.56
C VAL A 215 -6.34 12.04 -26.58
N ARG A 216 -5.82 11.12 -27.39
CA ARG A 216 -6.43 9.80 -27.59
C ARG A 216 -5.44 8.70 -27.22
N PHE A 217 -5.95 7.64 -26.62
CA PHE A 217 -5.16 6.47 -26.22
C PHE A 217 -5.79 5.20 -26.79
N LEU A 218 -4.95 4.28 -27.25
CA LEU A 218 -5.35 2.93 -27.62
C LEU A 218 -4.79 1.94 -26.61
N PRO A 219 -5.61 1.03 -26.03
CA PRO A 219 -5.07 -0.06 -25.21
C PRO A 219 -4.13 -0.95 -26.00
N LEU A 220 -3.02 -1.37 -25.38
CA LEU A 220 -1.97 -2.17 -26.04
C LEU A 220 -2.54 -3.49 -26.60
N GLU A 221 -3.47 -4.12 -25.89
CA GLU A 221 -4.15 -5.34 -26.37
C GLU A 221 -4.93 -5.14 -27.67
N GLU A 222 -5.46 -3.93 -27.91
CA GLU A 222 -6.10 -3.60 -29.19
C GLU A 222 -5.05 -3.45 -30.31
N LEU A 223 -3.91 -2.80 -30.01
CA LEU A 223 -2.79 -2.70 -30.95
C LEU A 223 -2.23 -4.08 -31.31
N LEU A 224 -2.08 -4.96 -30.33
CA LEU A 224 -1.61 -6.33 -30.57
C LEU A 224 -2.53 -7.08 -31.51
N ARG A 225 -3.86 -6.98 -31.33
CA ARG A 225 -4.83 -7.61 -32.24
C ARG A 225 -4.78 -7.05 -33.67
N LEU A 226 -4.54 -5.76 -33.81
CA LEU A 226 -4.38 -5.13 -35.12
C LEU A 226 -3.14 -5.59 -35.88
N GLN A 227 -2.08 -5.94 -35.15
CA GLN A 227 -0.76 -6.28 -35.67
C GLN A 227 -0.44 -7.78 -35.63
N ILE A 228 -1.46 -8.64 -35.46
CA ILE A 228 -1.27 -10.11 -35.40
C ILE A 228 -0.57 -10.64 -36.66
N GLY A 229 -0.89 -10.11 -37.84
CA GLY A 229 -0.26 -10.52 -39.09
C GLY A 229 1.26 -10.27 -39.15
N ALA A 230 1.76 -9.26 -38.43
CA ALA A 230 3.19 -9.01 -38.31
C ALA A 230 3.87 -9.99 -37.32
N LEU A 231 3.15 -10.43 -36.29
CA LEU A 231 3.65 -11.40 -35.32
C LEU A 231 3.59 -12.86 -35.84
N PHE A 232 2.54 -13.18 -36.60
CA PHE A 232 2.29 -14.52 -37.10
C PHE A 232 1.96 -14.50 -38.61
N PRO A 233 2.96 -14.30 -39.47
CA PRO A 233 2.75 -14.29 -40.92
C PRO A 233 2.13 -15.60 -41.42
N GLY A 234 1.06 -15.50 -42.22
CA GLY A 234 0.33 -16.65 -42.79
C GLY A 234 -0.62 -17.35 -41.82
N TYR A 235 -1.02 -16.63 -40.74
CA TYR A 235 -2.06 -17.07 -39.81
C TYR A 235 -3.14 -15.99 -39.67
N SER A 236 -4.39 -16.44 -39.61
CA SER A 236 -5.55 -15.61 -39.33
C SER A 236 -6.04 -15.82 -37.88
N LEU A 237 -6.35 -14.73 -37.18
CA LEU A 237 -6.88 -14.78 -35.79
C LEU A 237 -8.33 -15.29 -35.83
N SER A 238 -8.62 -16.40 -35.18
CA SER A 238 -9.97 -16.96 -35.01
C SER A 238 -10.59 -16.69 -33.65
N GLY A 239 -9.78 -16.44 -32.62
CA GLY A 239 -10.22 -16.10 -31.27
C GLY A 239 -9.10 -15.57 -30.41
N SER A 240 -9.46 -14.79 -29.39
CA SER A 240 -8.48 -14.30 -28.40
C SER A 240 -9.09 -14.17 -27.02
N CYS A 241 -8.27 -14.39 -26.00
CA CYS A 241 -8.63 -14.26 -24.60
C CYS A 241 -7.57 -13.43 -23.87
N LEU A 242 -7.96 -12.25 -23.38
CA LEU A 242 -7.13 -11.49 -22.45
C LEU A 242 -7.35 -12.03 -21.06
N PHE A 243 -6.26 -12.26 -20.33
CA PHE A 243 -6.33 -12.69 -18.93
C PHE A 243 -5.20 -12.08 -18.12
N ARG A 244 -5.40 -12.06 -16.80
CA ARG A 244 -4.45 -11.57 -15.82
C ARG A 244 -4.45 -12.47 -14.60
N ILE A 245 -3.29 -12.76 -14.05
CA ILE A 245 -3.16 -13.60 -12.86
C ILE A 245 -2.59 -12.81 -11.69
N LEU A 246 -3.04 -13.18 -10.50
CA LEU A 246 -2.41 -12.81 -9.24
C LEU A 246 -1.85 -14.06 -8.59
N ARG A 247 -0.62 -13.97 -8.10
CA ARG A 247 0.07 -15.07 -7.42
C ARG A 247 0.24 -14.75 -5.94
N ASP A 248 0.31 -15.79 -5.15
CA ASP A 248 0.77 -15.67 -3.79
C ASP A 248 2.14 -14.99 -3.76
N SER A 249 2.25 -13.95 -2.98
CA SER A 249 3.47 -13.18 -2.79
C SER A 249 3.89 -13.08 -1.32
N ASP A 250 3.32 -13.88 -0.44
CA ASP A 250 3.81 -13.97 0.93
C ASP A 250 5.19 -14.64 0.96
N LEU A 251 6.06 -14.16 1.84
CA LEU A 251 7.41 -14.68 1.99
C LEU A 251 7.50 -15.44 3.29
N GLU A 252 7.71 -16.74 3.19
CA GLU A 252 8.14 -17.55 4.31
C GLU A 252 9.67 -17.54 4.35
N VAL A 253 10.23 -17.13 5.48
CA VAL A 253 11.67 -17.11 5.76
C VAL A 253 11.88 -18.00 6.98
N GLU A 254 12.80 -18.94 6.87
CA GLU A 254 13.14 -19.85 7.95
C GLU A 254 13.73 -19.06 9.14
N GLU A 255 13.29 -19.39 10.36
CA GLU A 255 13.67 -18.67 11.59
C GLU A 255 15.14 -18.91 11.98
N GLU A 256 15.75 -20.01 11.51
CA GLU A 256 17.11 -20.45 11.82
C GLU A 256 18.15 -20.02 10.76
N ALA A 257 17.82 -19.06 9.90
CA ALA A 257 18.72 -18.63 8.82
C ALA A 257 20.01 -18.01 9.37
N GLU A 258 21.17 -18.58 9.02
CA GLU A 258 22.50 -18.04 9.37
C GLU A 258 22.78 -16.68 8.68
N ASP A 259 22.19 -16.43 7.51
CA ASP A 259 22.30 -15.18 6.73
C ASP A 259 20.91 -14.75 6.24
N LEU A 260 20.28 -13.86 6.98
CA LEU A 260 18.96 -13.33 6.68
C LEU A 260 18.87 -12.69 5.29
N VAL A 261 19.88 -11.95 4.85
CA VAL A 261 19.88 -11.28 3.54
C VAL A 261 19.84 -12.31 2.42
N ARG A 262 20.66 -13.35 2.52
CA ARG A 262 20.74 -14.44 1.53
C ARG A 262 19.44 -15.25 1.50
N GLU A 263 18.84 -15.49 2.67
CA GLU A 263 17.55 -16.19 2.74
C GLU A 263 16.43 -15.36 2.11
N PHE A 264 16.38 -14.06 2.39
CA PHE A 264 15.44 -13.15 1.72
C PHE A 264 15.65 -13.09 0.20
N GLU A 265 16.89 -13.07 -0.29
CA GLU A 265 17.17 -13.14 -1.74
C GLU A 265 16.67 -14.45 -2.36
N THR A 266 16.78 -15.54 -1.64
CA THR A 266 16.29 -16.87 -2.08
C THR A 266 14.77 -16.93 -2.06
N ALA A 267 14.14 -16.47 -0.97
CA ALA A 267 12.69 -16.38 -0.82
C ALA A 267 12.07 -15.48 -1.89
N LEU A 268 12.70 -14.34 -2.22
CA LEU A 268 12.29 -13.47 -3.32
C LEU A 268 12.30 -14.15 -4.69
N LYS A 269 13.23 -15.08 -4.93
CA LYS A 269 13.25 -15.88 -6.16
C LYS A 269 12.12 -16.92 -6.16
N ARG A 270 11.85 -17.60 -5.04
CA ARG A 270 10.75 -18.56 -4.87
C ARG A 270 9.39 -17.86 -5.03
N ARG A 271 9.20 -16.67 -4.44
CA ARG A 271 7.98 -15.85 -4.53
C ARG A 271 7.54 -15.59 -5.98
N ARG A 272 8.47 -15.45 -6.91
CA ARG A 272 8.13 -15.24 -8.33
C ARG A 272 7.31 -16.39 -8.91
N ARG A 273 7.34 -17.58 -8.33
CA ARG A 273 6.66 -18.82 -8.75
C ARG A 273 5.53 -19.24 -7.81
N GLY A 274 5.04 -18.33 -6.96
CA GLY A 274 3.91 -18.59 -6.07
C GLY A 274 2.67 -19.08 -6.81
N GLU A 275 1.79 -19.82 -6.12
CA GLU A 275 0.54 -20.33 -6.69
C GLU A 275 -0.36 -19.20 -7.19
N VAL A 276 -1.19 -19.47 -8.18
CA VAL A 276 -2.18 -18.52 -8.65
C VAL A 276 -3.31 -18.45 -7.61
N VAL A 277 -3.57 -17.26 -7.10
CA VAL A 277 -4.64 -17.00 -6.11
C VAL A 277 -5.85 -16.32 -6.74
N ARG A 278 -5.71 -15.81 -7.96
CA ARG A 278 -6.81 -15.20 -8.72
C ARG A 278 -6.50 -15.15 -10.21
N LEU A 279 -7.49 -15.51 -11.01
CA LEU A 279 -7.50 -15.37 -12.46
C LEU A 279 -8.59 -14.38 -12.86
N GLN A 280 -8.23 -13.27 -13.51
CA GLN A 280 -9.14 -12.40 -14.23
C GLN A 280 -9.11 -12.80 -15.71
N ILE A 281 -10.26 -13.08 -16.31
CA ILE A 281 -10.36 -13.55 -17.69
C ILE A 281 -11.47 -12.83 -18.44
N SER A 282 -11.26 -12.54 -19.73
CA SER A 282 -12.26 -11.87 -20.56
C SER A 282 -13.54 -12.70 -20.67
N ALA A 283 -14.68 -12.12 -20.30
CA ALA A 283 -15.98 -12.80 -20.37
C ALA A 283 -16.38 -13.20 -21.80
N ASN A 284 -15.92 -12.46 -22.81
CA ASN A 284 -16.27 -12.66 -24.23
C ASN A 284 -15.28 -13.57 -24.98
N ALA A 285 -14.33 -14.19 -24.27
CA ALA A 285 -13.36 -15.08 -24.90
C ALA A 285 -14.02 -16.42 -25.30
N PRO A 286 -13.48 -17.14 -26.34
CA PRO A 286 -13.92 -18.49 -26.68
C PRO A 286 -13.84 -19.42 -25.47
N GLU A 287 -14.86 -20.26 -25.29
CA GLU A 287 -14.98 -21.11 -24.09
C GLU A 287 -13.89 -22.18 -24.03
N ASP A 288 -13.52 -22.76 -25.17
CA ASP A 288 -12.41 -23.72 -25.28
C ASP A 288 -11.08 -23.10 -24.81
N LEU A 289 -10.82 -21.85 -25.18
CA LEU A 289 -9.62 -21.13 -24.79
C LEU A 289 -9.63 -20.76 -23.30
N LYS A 290 -10.80 -20.41 -22.74
CA LYS A 290 -10.94 -20.19 -21.30
C LYS A 290 -10.67 -21.45 -20.50
N THR A 291 -11.30 -22.57 -20.89
CA THR A 291 -11.14 -23.85 -20.24
C THR A 291 -9.67 -24.26 -20.22
N GLU A 292 -8.98 -24.15 -21.34
CA GLU A 292 -7.57 -24.50 -21.42
C GLU A 292 -6.70 -23.62 -20.46
N ILE A 293 -6.93 -22.31 -20.42
CA ILE A 293 -6.20 -21.42 -19.50
C ILE A 293 -6.45 -21.80 -18.02
N VAL A 294 -7.69 -22.10 -17.67
CA VAL A 294 -8.08 -22.51 -16.32
C VAL A 294 -7.40 -23.81 -15.92
N ASP A 295 -7.43 -24.82 -16.80
CA ASP A 295 -6.83 -26.13 -16.56
C ASP A 295 -5.30 -26.03 -16.41
N GLN A 296 -4.64 -25.26 -17.28
CA GLN A 296 -3.20 -25.06 -17.26
C GLN A 296 -2.69 -24.26 -16.03
N LEU A 297 -3.51 -23.36 -15.51
CA LEU A 297 -3.16 -22.56 -14.33
C LEU A 297 -3.60 -23.21 -13.01
N HIS A 298 -4.33 -24.33 -13.06
CA HIS A 298 -4.82 -25.08 -11.89
C HIS A 298 -5.62 -24.23 -10.91
N VAL A 299 -6.44 -23.30 -11.43
CA VAL A 299 -7.26 -22.40 -10.59
C VAL A 299 -8.63 -22.99 -10.29
N SER A 300 -9.08 -22.81 -9.05
CA SER A 300 -10.42 -23.21 -8.63
C SER A 300 -11.50 -22.26 -9.15
N PRO A 301 -12.75 -22.71 -9.32
CA PRO A 301 -13.84 -21.85 -9.82
C PRO A 301 -14.06 -20.57 -8.98
N GLU A 302 -13.79 -20.61 -7.68
CA GLU A 302 -13.92 -19.48 -6.77
C GLU A 302 -12.87 -18.38 -7.03
N GLU A 303 -11.74 -18.76 -7.59
CA GLU A 303 -10.59 -17.88 -7.91
C GLU A 303 -10.73 -17.21 -9.28
N ILE A 304 -11.67 -17.68 -10.10
CA ILE A 304 -11.91 -17.16 -11.45
C ILE A 304 -12.86 -15.97 -11.37
N VAL A 305 -12.49 -14.88 -12.05
CA VAL A 305 -13.32 -13.70 -12.25
C VAL A 305 -13.43 -13.39 -13.74
N GLU A 306 -14.60 -13.66 -14.30
CA GLU A 306 -14.92 -13.19 -15.65
C GLU A 306 -15.17 -11.70 -15.66
N VAL A 307 -14.38 -10.96 -16.45
CA VAL A 307 -14.45 -9.50 -16.53
C VAL A 307 -15.13 -9.08 -17.83
N ARG A 308 -16.25 -8.35 -17.70
CA ARG A 308 -16.93 -7.66 -18.80
C ARG A 308 -16.44 -6.21 -18.84
N GLY A 309 -15.31 -5.97 -19.49
CA GLY A 309 -14.68 -4.66 -19.56
C GLY A 309 -13.16 -4.75 -19.56
N MET A 310 -12.50 -3.80 -18.92
CA MET A 310 -11.05 -3.72 -18.89
C MET A 310 -10.46 -4.57 -17.75
N ILE A 311 -9.61 -5.52 -18.09
CA ILE A 311 -8.82 -6.30 -17.13
C ILE A 311 -7.65 -5.43 -16.62
N GLY A 312 -7.32 -5.50 -15.33
CA GLY A 312 -6.18 -4.80 -14.74
C GLY A 312 -6.35 -3.28 -14.70
N LEU A 313 -7.43 -2.79 -14.07
CA LEU A 313 -7.72 -1.37 -13.89
C LEU A 313 -6.64 -0.59 -13.14
N VAL A 314 -5.72 -1.28 -12.45
CA VAL A 314 -4.54 -0.67 -11.80
C VAL A 314 -3.68 0.15 -12.78
N ARG A 315 -3.72 -0.16 -14.07
CA ARG A 315 -2.98 0.57 -15.12
C ARG A 315 -3.67 1.87 -15.56
N LEU A 316 -4.89 2.16 -15.11
CA LEU A 316 -5.58 3.44 -15.44
C LEU A 316 -4.81 4.67 -14.97
N LYS A 317 -3.89 4.53 -14.00
CA LYS A 317 -2.98 5.61 -13.59
C LYS A 317 -2.15 6.19 -14.76
N GLU A 318 -1.93 5.44 -15.83
CA GLU A 318 -1.21 5.90 -17.02
C GLU A 318 -1.98 6.94 -17.84
N LEU A 319 -3.30 7.03 -17.65
CA LEU A 319 -4.16 8.04 -18.27
C LEU A 319 -4.14 9.38 -17.52
N VAL A 320 -3.52 9.42 -16.34
CA VAL A 320 -3.39 10.63 -15.51
C VAL A 320 -2.19 11.43 -16.02
N ILE A 321 -2.47 12.41 -16.87
CA ILE A 321 -1.45 13.21 -17.58
C ILE A 321 -1.33 14.62 -16.98
N ASP A 322 -0.13 15.14 -16.91
CA ASP A 322 0.16 16.46 -16.31
C ASP A 322 -0.18 17.63 -17.24
N GLU A 323 -0.42 17.37 -18.52
CA GLU A 323 -0.82 18.38 -19.51
C GLU A 323 -2.24 18.93 -19.29
N ARG A 324 -3.03 18.29 -18.41
CA ARG A 324 -4.38 18.73 -18.02
C ARG A 324 -4.45 19.06 -16.52
N PRO A 325 -3.72 20.09 -16.04
CA PRO A 325 -3.71 20.47 -14.65
C PRO A 325 -5.09 20.92 -14.13
N ASP A 326 -5.98 21.33 -15.01
CA ASP A 326 -7.38 21.66 -14.74
C ASP A 326 -8.20 20.42 -14.26
N LEU A 327 -7.77 19.21 -14.62
CA LEU A 327 -8.39 17.94 -14.22
C LEU A 327 -7.67 17.23 -13.06
N LEU A 328 -6.66 17.87 -12.49
CA LEU A 328 -5.87 17.38 -11.35
C LEU A 328 -6.12 18.23 -10.10
N TRP A 329 -5.69 17.73 -8.95
CA TRP A 329 -5.62 18.58 -7.77
C TRP A 329 -4.68 19.77 -8.01
N PRO A 330 -5.04 20.98 -7.57
CA PRO A 330 -4.11 22.12 -7.61
C PRO A 330 -2.80 21.75 -6.93
N SER A 331 -1.67 22.24 -7.45
CA SER A 331 -0.37 22.02 -6.82
C SER A 331 -0.39 22.51 -5.37
N PHE A 332 0.24 21.72 -4.50
CA PHE A 332 0.34 22.06 -3.07
C PHE A 332 1.81 22.20 -2.69
N THR A 333 2.17 23.36 -2.16
CA THR A 333 3.51 23.63 -1.64
C THR A 333 3.50 23.54 -0.13
N PRO A 334 4.18 22.56 0.49
CA PRO A 334 4.28 22.44 1.93
C PRO A 334 4.99 23.65 2.55
N ARG A 335 4.55 24.04 3.74
CA ARG A 335 5.14 25.15 4.49
C ARG A 335 6.48 24.72 5.11
N VAL A 336 7.47 25.62 5.07
CA VAL A 336 8.67 25.52 5.91
C VAL A 336 8.36 26.13 7.27
N PRO A 337 8.68 25.46 8.41
CA PRO A 337 8.44 26.00 9.74
C PRO A 337 9.17 27.33 9.96
N GLU A 338 8.45 28.35 10.48
CA GLU A 338 9.03 29.68 10.75
C GLU A 338 10.28 29.59 11.61
N ARG A 339 10.25 28.83 12.70
CA ARG A 339 11.40 28.69 13.61
C ARG A 339 12.66 28.21 12.91
N VAL A 340 12.55 27.34 11.92
CA VAL A 340 13.71 26.91 11.13
C VAL A 340 14.21 28.07 10.25
N GLN A 341 13.32 28.89 9.74
CA GLN A 341 13.70 30.11 8.99
C GLN A 341 14.34 31.16 9.91
N ASP A 342 13.83 31.38 11.13
CA ASP A 342 14.37 32.30 12.13
C ASP A 342 15.80 31.93 12.55
N HIS A 343 16.17 30.67 12.39
CA HIS A 343 17.54 30.17 12.65
C HIS A 343 18.33 29.93 11.34
N ASP A 344 18.03 30.63 10.26
CA ASP A 344 18.73 30.49 8.95
C ASP A 344 18.81 29.04 8.44
N GLY A 345 17.85 28.22 8.82
CA GLY A 345 17.78 26.81 8.45
C GLY A 345 18.56 25.85 9.35
N ASP A 346 19.16 26.32 10.46
CA ASP A 346 19.84 25.48 11.45
C ASP A 346 18.81 24.69 12.28
N MET A 347 18.73 23.40 11.99
CA MET A 347 17.81 22.48 12.67
C MET A 347 18.18 22.29 14.14
N PHE A 348 19.47 22.22 14.48
CA PHE A 348 19.90 22.03 15.86
C PHE A 348 19.57 23.25 16.74
N ALA A 349 19.82 24.47 16.23
CA ALA A 349 19.45 25.69 16.94
C ALA A 349 17.93 25.79 17.14
N ALA A 350 17.16 25.51 16.09
CA ALA A 350 15.70 25.54 16.16
C ALA A 350 15.11 24.53 17.16
N ILE A 351 15.64 23.30 17.19
CA ILE A 351 15.23 22.23 18.13
C ILE A 351 15.68 22.60 19.55
N ARG A 352 16.88 23.14 19.70
CA ARG A 352 17.42 23.56 21.02
C ARG A 352 16.56 24.63 21.68
N GLN A 353 16.00 25.53 20.89
CA GLN A 353 15.11 26.58 21.41
C GLN A 353 13.82 25.98 21.98
N LYS A 354 13.20 25.02 21.28
CA LYS A 354 11.95 24.35 21.69
C LYS A 354 11.66 23.17 20.77
N ASP A 355 11.05 22.12 21.28
CA ASP A 355 10.51 21.00 20.50
C ASP A 355 9.68 21.46 19.30
N MET A 356 9.79 20.76 18.19
CA MET A 356 9.02 21.04 16.97
C MET A 356 8.16 19.84 16.59
N LEU A 357 6.85 20.07 16.50
CA LEU A 357 5.90 19.11 15.97
C LEU A 357 5.47 19.57 14.58
N LEU A 358 5.74 18.76 13.56
CA LEU A 358 5.36 19.03 12.17
C LEU A 358 4.26 18.09 11.74
N HIS A 359 3.34 18.60 10.90
CA HIS A 359 2.24 17.83 10.33
C HIS A 359 2.41 17.74 8.81
N HIS A 360 2.89 16.59 8.32
CA HIS A 360 3.01 16.32 6.88
C HIS A 360 1.65 15.99 6.26
N PRO A 361 1.41 16.30 4.98
CA PRO A 361 2.30 17.01 4.05
C PRO A 361 2.17 18.54 4.13
N TYR A 362 1.42 19.08 5.09
CA TYR A 362 1.18 20.54 5.21
C TYR A 362 2.46 21.29 5.54
N GLU A 363 3.32 20.69 6.35
CA GLU A 363 4.71 21.12 6.55
C GLU A 363 5.65 20.15 5.86
N THR A 364 6.72 20.70 5.27
CA THR A 364 7.59 19.91 4.38
C THR A 364 8.34 18.80 5.12
N PHE A 365 8.40 17.64 4.51
CA PHE A 365 9.26 16.54 4.96
C PHE A 365 10.76 16.83 4.77
N ASP A 366 11.11 17.85 3.99
CA ASP A 366 12.50 18.25 3.76
C ASP A 366 13.22 18.64 5.07
N MET A 367 12.46 18.95 6.13
CA MET A 367 13.06 19.19 7.46
C MET A 367 13.70 17.93 8.03
N VAL A 368 13.13 16.77 7.80
CA VAL A 368 13.72 15.48 8.21
C VAL A 368 14.99 15.20 7.42
N ILE A 369 14.98 15.47 6.12
CA ILE A 369 16.16 15.32 5.25
C ILE A 369 17.25 16.29 5.68
N ARG A 370 16.91 17.58 5.88
CA ARG A 370 17.83 18.63 6.31
C ARG A 370 18.48 18.31 7.66
N PHE A 371 17.72 17.80 8.60
CA PHE A 371 18.23 17.39 9.91
C PHE A 371 19.38 16.37 9.78
N LEU A 372 19.22 15.35 8.94
CA LEU A 372 20.26 14.34 8.72
C LEU A 372 21.41 14.87 7.87
N GLN A 373 21.15 15.71 6.86
CA GLN A 373 22.20 16.32 6.06
C GLN A 373 23.08 17.26 6.88
N GLN A 374 22.49 18.05 7.77
CA GLN A 374 23.25 18.88 8.71
C GLN A 374 24.05 18.01 9.67
N ALA A 375 23.44 16.94 10.20
CA ALA A 375 24.15 15.99 11.06
C ALA A 375 25.35 15.33 10.37
N ALA A 376 25.23 15.01 9.08
CA ALA A 376 26.32 14.41 8.31
C ALA A 376 27.54 15.34 8.17
N ARG A 377 27.30 16.65 8.09
CA ARG A 377 28.35 17.67 7.82
C ARG A 377 28.86 18.37 9.08
N ASP A 378 28.10 18.39 10.16
CA ASP A 378 28.51 19.06 11.40
C ASP A 378 29.66 18.31 12.08
N PRO A 379 30.85 18.93 12.27
CA PRO A 379 32.01 18.28 12.90
C PRO A 379 31.78 17.91 14.37
N ASN A 380 30.77 18.52 15.02
CA ASN A 380 30.43 18.24 16.40
C ASN A 380 29.53 17.01 16.56
N VAL A 381 28.91 16.52 15.47
CA VAL A 381 28.13 15.29 15.52
C VAL A 381 29.05 14.08 15.56
N VAL A 382 28.87 13.23 16.56
CA VAL A 382 29.69 12.04 16.82
C VAL A 382 29.03 10.74 16.43
N ALA A 383 27.67 10.67 16.51
CA ALA A 383 26.94 9.45 16.20
C ALA A 383 25.55 9.76 15.61
N ILE A 384 25.09 8.89 14.73
CA ILE A 384 23.74 8.89 14.17
C ILE A 384 23.18 7.47 14.25
N LYS A 385 21.94 7.31 14.76
CA LYS A 385 21.21 6.03 14.69
C LYS A 385 19.90 6.27 13.98
N GLN A 386 19.54 5.40 13.03
CA GLN A 386 18.40 5.58 12.14
C GLN A 386 17.65 4.28 11.90
N THR A 387 16.31 4.31 11.99
CA THR A 387 15.46 3.22 11.53
C THR A 387 15.05 3.42 10.07
N LEU A 388 15.08 2.37 9.26
CA LEU A 388 14.69 2.38 7.85
C LEU A 388 13.73 1.21 7.60
N TYR A 389 12.47 1.53 7.27
CA TYR A 389 11.43 0.53 6.98
C TYR A 389 11.18 0.39 5.48
N ARG A 390 10.97 1.49 4.79
CA ARG A 390 10.84 1.58 3.32
C ARG A 390 11.77 2.65 2.82
N THR A 391 12.65 2.28 1.91
CA THR A 391 13.59 3.20 1.29
C THR A 391 13.32 3.26 -0.21
N SER A 392 13.37 4.47 -0.79
CA SER A 392 13.36 4.61 -2.24
C SER A 392 14.68 4.11 -2.84
N ASN A 393 14.70 3.81 -4.14
CA ASN A 393 15.94 3.45 -4.84
C ASN A 393 16.98 4.58 -4.74
N GLU A 394 16.51 5.82 -4.75
CA GLU A 394 17.30 7.03 -4.50
C GLU A 394 16.72 7.69 -3.25
N SER A 395 17.38 7.49 -2.11
CA SER A 395 16.93 7.98 -0.82
C SER A 395 17.90 9.04 -0.28
N PRO A 396 17.49 10.32 -0.20
CA PRO A 396 18.32 11.37 0.38
C PRO A 396 18.65 11.13 1.86
N ILE A 397 17.86 10.34 2.55
CA ILE A 397 18.12 9.88 3.93
C ILE A 397 19.31 8.93 3.94
N VAL A 398 19.32 7.91 3.07
CA VAL A 398 20.42 6.94 2.96
C VAL A 398 21.70 7.65 2.51
N ASP A 399 21.59 8.59 1.56
CA ASP A 399 22.72 9.37 1.08
C ASP A 399 23.37 10.19 2.21
N ALA A 400 22.55 10.84 3.05
CA ALA A 400 23.04 11.58 4.22
C ALA A 400 23.71 10.66 5.26
N LEU A 401 23.20 9.44 5.46
CA LEU A 401 23.83 8.47 6.36
C LEU A 401 25.17 7.96 5.81
N CYS A 402 25.26 7.72 4.51
CA CYS A 402 26.53 7.37 3.86
C CYS A 402 27.55 8.52 4.00
N GLU A 403 27.15 9.76 3.68
CA GLU A 403 28.00 10.96 3.87
C GLU A 403 28.49 11.08 5.32
N ALA A 404 27.63 10.81 6.29
CA ALA A 404 27.99 10.84 7.71
C ALA A 404 29.05 9.78 8.06
N ALA A 405 28.89 8.55 7.57
CA ALA A 405 29.85 7.46 7.81
C ALA A 405 31.20 7.75 7.15
N GLU A 406 31.20 8.22 5.90
CA GLU A 406 32.39 8.63 5.17
C GLU A 406 33.13 9.80 5.86
N ASN A 407 32.39 10.69 6.54
CA ASN A 407 32.93 11.76 7.38
C ASN A 407 33.40 11.27 8.77
N GLY A 408 33.49 9.95 8.99
CA GLY A 408 34.06 9.35 10.21
C GLY A 408 33.11 9.34 11.41
N LYS A 409 31.81 9.60 11.24
CA LYS A 409 30.83 9.52 12.32
C LYS A 409 30.39 8.06 12.57
N SER A 410 30.07 7.73 13.81
CA SER A 410 29.47 6.43 14.12
C SER A 410 28.03 6.38 13.62
N VAL A 411 27.78 5.68 12.53
CA VAL A 411 26.43 5.54 11.96
C VAL A 411 25.91 4.13 12.16
N THR A 412 24.74 4.00 12.79
CA THR A 412 23.99 2.74 12.92
C THR A 412 22.66 2.86 12.19
N ALA A 413 22.47 2.04 11.18
CA ALA A 413 21.23 1.97 10.42
C ALA A 413 20.50 0.64 10.69
N LEU A 414 19.29 0.72 11.18
CA LEU A 414 18.41 -0.43 11.36
C LEU A 414 17.52 -0.55 10.13
N VAL A 415 17.71 -1.61 9.36
CA VAL A 415 17.00 -1.85 8.09
C VAL A 415 16.01 -3.01 8.26
N GLU A 416 14.73 -2.75 7.97
CA GLU A 416 13.69 -3.78 7.99
C GLU A 416 13.65 -4.53 6.65
N LEU A 417 14.05 -5.80 6.66
CA LEU A 417 14.04 -6.65 5.45
C LEU A 417 12.64 -7.14 5.05
N LYS A 418 11.72 -7.24 6.01
CA LYS A 418 10.34 -7.72 5.80
C LYS A 418 9.38 -6.63 5.32
N ALA A 419 9.89 -5.49 4.81
CA ALA A 419 9.06 -4.45 4.21
C ALA A 419 8.53 -4.94 2.86
N ARG A 420 7.30 -5.42 2.81
CA ARG A 420 6.68 -6.04 1.62
C ARG A 420 6.80 -5.16 0.39
N PHE A 421 7.22 -5.76 -0.72
CA PHE A 421 7.50 -5.18 -2.04
C PHE A 421 8.73 -4.26 -2.10
N ASP A 422 9.33 -3.91 -0.95
CA ASP A 422 10.53 -3.08 -0.87
C ASP A 422 11.77 -3.88 -0.43
N GLU A 423 11.63 -5.21 -0.24
CA GLU A 423 12.69 -6.08 0.27
C GLU A 423 13.98 -5.96 -0.56
N ALA A 424 13.86 -6.05 -1.88
CA ALA A 424 15.02 -5.93 -2.77
C ALA A 424 15.64 -4.52 -2.75
N ALA A 425 14.83 -3.46 -2.56
CA ALA A 425 15.33 -2.11 -2.42
C ALA A 425 16.07 -1.95 -1.09
N ASN A 426 15.50 -2.46 0.00
CA ASN A 426 16.11 -2.39 1.33
C ASN A 426 17.43 -3.18 1.39
N ILE A 427 17.53 -4.35 0.75
CA ILE A 427 18.79 -5.10 0.62
C ILE A 427 19.85 -4.29 -0.15
N ARG A 428 19.47 -3.61 -1.24
CA ARG A 428 20.43 -2.77 -1.97
C ARG A 428 20.92 -1.59 -1.13
N GLN A 429 20.01 -0.96 -0.37
CA GLN A 429 20.36 0.18 0.48
C GLN A 429 21.21 -0.24 1.68
N SER A 430 20.94 -1.42 2.28
CA SER A 430 21.80 -1.93 3.36
C SER A 430 23.25 -2.13 2.90
N ARG A 431 23.44 -2.75 1.73
CA ARG A 431 24.78 -2.92 1.12
C ARG A 431 25.48 -1.59 0.79
N LYS A 432 24.70 -0.56 0.41
CA LYS A 432 25.24 0.80 0.17
C LYS A 432 25.75 1.41 1.47
N LEU A 433 24.98 1.31 2.54
CA LEU A 433 25.36 1.80 3.87
C LEU A 433 26.60 1.08 4.42
N GLU A 434 26.65 -0.25 4.32
CA GLU A 434 27.82 -1.05 4.73
C GLU A 434 29.11 -0.63 3.98
N ARG A 435 29.02 -0.41 2.67
CA ARG A 435 30.17 0.05 1.86
C ARG A 435 30.65 1.44 2.26
N ALA A 436 29.76 2.31 2.72
CA ALA A 436 30.12 3.64 3.24
C ALA A 436 30.70 3.59 4.66
N GLY A 437 30.72 2.42 5.31
CA GLY A 437 31.25 2.25 6.66
C GLY A 437 30.20 2.38 7.77
N ALA A 438 28.91 2.42 7.45
CA ALA A 438 27.85 2.40 8.43
C ALA A 438 27.65 0.98 9.01
N HIS A 439 27.31 0.91 10.29
CA HIS A 439 26.92 -0.33 10.94
C HIS A 439 25.44 -0.62 10.63
N VAL A 440 25.17 -1.69 9.88
CA VAL A 440 23.80 -2.09 9.54
C VAL A 440 23.33 -3.18 10.48
N ILE A 441 22.12 -3.00 11.02
CA ILE A 441 21.42 -3.96 11.86
C ILE A 441 20.13 -4.34 11.18
N TYR A 442 19.81 -5.63 11.17
CA TYR A 442 18.51 -6.15 10.74
C TYR A 442 17.66 -6.39 11.98
N GLY A 443 16.36 -6.10 11.88
CA GLY A 443 15.44 -6.24 13.01
C GLY A 443 15.20 -7.69 13.45
N PHE A 444 14.22 -7.89 14.31
CA PHE A 444 13.85 -9.22 14.81
C PHE A 444 13.31 -10.13 13.69
N ILE A 445 13.64 -11.42 13.76
CA ILE A 445 13.10 -12.42 12.83
C ILE A 445 11.57 -12.53 12.96
N ASN A 446 11.04 -12.55 14.20
CA ASN A 446 9.60 -12.79 14.46
C ASN A 446 8.74 -11.53 14.48
N TYR A 447 9.36 -10.33 14.49
CA TYR A 447 8.67 -9.05 14.49
C TYR A 447 9.09 -8.20 13.29
N LYS A 448 8.26 -7.21 12.97
CA LYS A 448 8.62 -6.16 12.02
C LYS A 448 8.98 -4.89 12.77
N THR A 449 10.16 -4.36 12.52
CA THR A 449 10.56 -3.08 13.10
C THR A 449 9.84 -1.95 12.36
N HIS A 450 8.79 -1.40 12.99
CA HIS A 450 7.96 -0.37 12.39
C HIS A 450 8.16 1.02 13.01
N ALA A 451 9.04 1.17 13.99
CA ALA A 451 9.39 2.45 14.60
C ALA A 451 10.07 3.38 13.57
N LYS A 452 9.82 4.67 13.68
CA LYS A 452 10.47 5.72 12.89
C LYS A 452 11.17 6.65 13.86
N ILE A 453 12.45 6.34 14.13
CA ILE A 453 13.29 7.07 15.08
C ILE A 453 14.61 7.38 14.41
N SER A 454 15.07 8.62 14.60
CA SER A 454 16.41 9.07 14.23
C SER A 454 17.02 9.78 15.42
N THR A 455 18.22 9.38 15.85
CA THR A 455 18.97 10.06 16.90
C THR A 455 20.29 10.58 16.37
N VAL A 456 20.61 11.82 16.70
CA VAL A 456 21.87 12.48 16.39
C VAL A 456 22.53 12.91 17.71
N VAL A 457 23.70 12.37 17.99
CA VAL A 457 24.46 12.74 19.18
C VAL A 457 25.49 13.80 18.79
N ARG A 458 25.37 14.98 19.37
CA ARG A 458 26.17 16.17 19.08
C ARG A 458 26.95 16.61 20.31
N ARG A 459 28.20 16.98 20.16
CA ARG A 459 29.00 17.58 21.22
C ARG A 459 28.70 19.07 21.33
N GLU A 460 28.33 19.52 22.52
CA GLU A 460 28.06 20.92 22.83
C GLU A 460 28.87 21.32 24.09
N GLY A 461 30.02 21.95 23.88
CA GLY A 461 31.00 22.14 24.95
C GLY A 461 31.49 20.80 25.49
N ASP A 462 31.37 20.60 26.78
CA ASP A 462 31.80 19.36 27.46
C ASP A 462 30.69 18.28 27.54
N ARG A 463 29.54 18.53 26.91
CA ARG A 463 28.38 17.63 26.98
C ARG A 463 28.07 17.01 25.63
N LEU A 464 27.48 15.82 25.67
CA LEU A 464 26.83 15.20 24.52
C LEU A 464 25.32 15.44 24.63
N VAL A 465 24.74 16.03 23.61
CA VAL A 465 23.30 16.27 23.48
C VAL A 465 22.73 15.36 22.43
N THR A 466 21.66 14.66 22.73
CA THR A 466 20.95 13.79 21.80
C THR A 466 19.75 14.52 21.22
N TYR A 467 19.80 14.78 19.93
CA TYR A 467 18.68 15.28 19.15
C TYR A 467 17.91 14.10 18.57
N THR A 468 16.63 14.04 18.80
CA THR A 468 15.81 12.90 18.38
C THR A 468 14.65 13.34 17.51
N HIS A 469 14.43 12.63 16.42
CA HIS A 469 13.24 12.70 15.62
C HIS A 469 12.41 11.45 15.82
N PHE A 470 11.12 11.62 16.10
CA PHE A 470 10.10 10.57 16.12
C PHE A 470 9.08 10.84 15.02
N GLY A 471 8.81 9.85 14.17
CA GLY A 471 7.83 9.97 13.11
C GLY A 471 6.72 8.93 13.18
N THR A 472 5.50 9.31 12.78
CA THR A 472 4.42 8.35 12.51
C THR A 472 4.53 7.76 11.12
N GLY A 473 5.09 8.53 10.16
CA GLY A 473 5.29 8.15 8.75
C GLY A 473 6.68 7.61 8.45
N ASN A 474 6.79 6.81 7.38
CA ASN A 474 8.06 6.25 6.94
C ASN A 474 9.04 7.35 6.45
N TYR A 475 10.33 7.08 6.55
CA TYR A 475 11.40 7.92 5.99
C TYR A 475 11.46 7.82 4.46
N HIS A 476 10.36 8.21 3.81
CA HIS A 476 10.20 8.10 2.36
C HIS A 476 9.59 9.37 1.78
N PRO A 477 10.36 10.22 1.06
CA PRO A 477 9.92 11.55 0.63
C PRO A 477 8.64 11.56 -0.21
N ILE A 478 8.43 10.54 -1.05
CA ILE A 478 7.25 10.46 -1.91
C ILE A 478 5.99 10.17 -1.07
N THR A 479 6.06 9.20 -0.15
CA THR A 479 4.89 8.85 0.68
C THR A 479 4.54 9.97 1.64
N ALA A 480 5.52 10.74 2.13
CA ALA A 480 5.31 11.90 3.01
C ALA A 480 4.57 13.07 2.34
N ARG A 481 4.45 13.08 1.00
CA ARG A 481 3.64 14.06 0.25
C ARG A 481 2.19 13.62 0.05
N ILE A 482 1.87 12.38 0.38
CA ILE A 482 0.57 11.75 0.10
C ILE A 482 -0.18 11.46 1.40
N TYR A 483 0.53 11.00 2.45
CA TYR A 483 -0.07 10.64 3.73
C TYR A 483 0.06 11.75 4.76
N THR A 484 -0.94 11.86 5.63
CA THR A 484 -0.86 12.74 6.79
C THR A 484 -0.13 12.02 7.92
N ASP A 485 1.00 12.59 8.33
CA ASP A 485 1.87 12.06 9.39
C ASP A 485 2.40 13.17 10.30
N LEU A 486 2.89 12.79 11.47
CA LEU A 486 3.52 13.70 12.41
C LEU A 486 5.00 13.41 12.53
N SER A 487 5.80 14.48 12.70
CA SER A 487 7.22 14.43 13.01
C SER A 487 7.51 15.30 14.23
N LEU A 488 8.01 14.68 15.29
CA LEU A 488 8.47 15.39 16.50
C LEU A 488 9.98 15.45 16.50
N PHE A 489 10.54 16.67 16.60
CA PHE A 489 11.96 16.89 16.84
C PHE A 489 12.15 17.44 18.26
N THR A 490 13.05 16.84 19.00
CA THR A 490 13.31 17.19 20.41
C THR A 490 14.79 16.99 20.76
N CYS A 491 15.26 17.69 21.76
CA CYS A 491 16.52 17.42 22.44
C CYS A 491 16.30 17.14 23.95
N ASP A 492 15.10 16.66 24.32
CA ASP A 492 14.81 16.21 25.67
C ASP A 492 15.66 14.99 26.03
N ASP A 493 16.34 15.08 27.18
CA ASP A 493 17.29 14.05 27.61
C ASP A 493 16.61 12.71 27.91
N ALA A 494 15.38 12.71 28.45
CA ALA A 494 14.64 11.47 28.78
C ALA A 494 14.21 10.74 27.50
N LEU A 495 13.67 11.48 26.51
CA LEU A 495 13.31 10.93 25.20
C LEU A 495 14.55 10.43 24.44
N GLY A 496 15.69 11.14 24.55
CA GLY A 496 16.97 10.70 23.97
C GLY A 496 17.50 9.41 24.58
N ARG A 497 17.40 9.27 25.93
CA ARG A 497 17.74 8.01 26.63
C ARG A 497 16.83 6.86 26.21
N ASP A 498 15.54 7.10 26.18
CA ASP A 498 14.56 6.09 25.77
C ASP A 498 14.78 5.63 24.32
N ALA A 499 15.02 6.56 23.39
CA ALA A 499 15.34 6.23 22.00
C ALA A 499 16.62 5.36 21.90
N THR A 500 17.63 5.67 22.72
CA THR A 500 18.87 4.87 22.79
C THR A 500 18.59 3.45 23.28
N LYS A 501 17.76 3.29 24.31
CA LYS A 501 17.35 1.97 24.83
C LYS A 501 16.59 1.17 23.76
N VAL A 502 15.73 1.83 22.96
CA VAL A 502 15.04 1.17 21.83
C VAL A 502 16.03 0.63 20.81
N PHE A 503 17.03 1.43 20.40
CA PHE A 503 18.07 0.95 19.48
C PHE A 503 18.89 -0.21 20.06
N ASN A 504 19.21 -0.17 21.35
CA ASN A 504 19.92 -1.25 22.02
C ASN A 504 19.07 -2.53 22.09
N TYR A 505 17.76 -2.40 22.29
CA TYR A 505 16.84 -3.54 22.28
C TYR A 505 16.79 -4.19 20.89
N VAL A 506 16.60 -3.40 19.83
CA VAL A 506 16.49 -3.96 18.49
C VAL A 506 17.82 -4.51 17.97
N GLY A 507 18.97 -3.90 18.34
CA GLY A 507 20.28 -4.32 17.87
C GLY A 507 20.97 -5.37 18.74
N GLY A 508 20.67 -5.42 20.03
CA GLY A 508 21.34 -6.29 20.99
C GLY A 508 20.40 -7.21 21.78
N TYR A 509 19.10 -7.22 21.45
CA TYR A 509 18.05 -8.00 22.13
C TYR A 509 17.95 -7.76 23.65
N ALA A 510 18.55 -6.66 24.16
CA ALA A 510 18.48 -6.29 25.56
C ALA A 510 17.15 -5.58 25.85
N GLU A 511 16.22 -6.23 26.55
CA GLU A 511 14.93 -5.62 26.90
C GLU A 511 15.15 -4.31 27.67
N PRO A 512 14.48 -3.22 27.26
CA PRO A 512 14.69 -1.92 27.87
C PRO A 512 14.00 -1.83 29.21
N GLU A 513 14.77 -1.77 30.27
CA GLU A 513 14.27 -1.47 31.60
C GLU A 513 14.09 0.05 31.79
N GLY A 514 13.02 0.45 32.50
CA GLY A 514 12.79 1.81 32.93
C GLY A 514 12.71 2.83 31.80
N LEU A 515 11.86 2.57 30.80
CA LEU A 515 11.47 3.60 29.82
C LEU A 515 10.68 4.71 30.53
N GLU A 516 11.13 5.95 30.36
CA GLU A 516 10.55 7.10 31.04
C GLU A 516 9.26 7.56 30.33
N ASN A 517 9.36 7.87 29.03
CA ASN A 517 8.28 8.47 28.23
C ASN A 517 7.80 7.56 27.10
N LEU A 518 8.65 6.72 26.52
CA LEU A 518 8.28 5.85 25.42
C LEU A 518 7.60 4.57 25.90
N ARG A 519 6.77 4.02 25.04
CA ARG A 519 6.17 2.68 25.19
C ARG A 519 6.40 1.89 23.91
N ILE A 520 6.74 0.63 24.04
CA ILE A 520 7.17 -0.23 22.92
C ILE A 520 6.22 -1.41 22.76
N ALA A 521 5.77 -1.67 21.55
CA ALA A 521 5.13 -2.94 21.23
C ALA A 521 6.23 -3.99 20.90
N PRO A 522 6.04 -5.26 21.35
CA PRO A 522 4.90 -5.81 22.10
C PRO A 522 5.00 -5.66 23.63
N LEU A 523 6.07 -5.04 24.17
CA LEU A 523 6.40 -5.11 25.61
C LEU A 523 5.43 -4.32 26.50
N SER A 524 5.23 -3.02 26.23
CA SER A 524 4.52 -2.13 27.15
C SER A 524 3.41 -1.29 26.53
N LEU A 525 3.33 -1.20 25.20
CA LEU A 525 2.37 -0.30 24.54
C LEU A 525 0.92 -0.72 24.79
N LYS A 526 0.59 -2.02 24.64
CA LYS A 526 -0.77 -2.53 24.82
C LYS A 526 -1.25 -2.38 26.26
N SER A 527 -0.43 -2.78 27.25
CA SER A 527 -0.77 -2.66 28.66
C SER A 527 -1.03 -1.19 29.05
N THR A 528 -0.16 -0.27 28.61
CA THR A 528 -0.34 1.16 28.88
C THR A 528 -1.65 1.72 28.25
N ILE A 529 -2.02 1.29 27.04
CA ILE A 529 -3.29 1.70 26.43
C ILE A 529 -4.47 1.19 27.28
N LEU A 530 -4.45 -0.07 27.70
CA LEU A 530 -5.50 -0.66 28.53
C LEU A 530 -5.61 0.03 29.90
N GLU A 531 -4.49 0.34 30.53
CA GLU A 531 -4.44 1.09 31.79
C GLU A 531 -5.03 2.50 31.65
N ASN A 532 -4.70 3.21 30.56
CA ASN A 532 -5.26 4.54 30.30
C ASN A 532 -6.77 4.48 30.03
N ILE A 533 -7.26 3.47 29.30
CA ILE A 533 -8.70 3.25 29.10
C ILE A 533 -9.39 3.02 30.46
N LEU A 534 -8.79 2.18 31.32
CA LEU A 534 -9.33 1.92 32.65
C LEU A 534 -9.38 3.20 33.50
N THR A 535 -8.36 4.05 33.42
CA THR A 535 -8.33 5.36 34.10
C THR A 535 -9.51 6.24 33.68
N GLU A 536 -9.83 6.28 32.38
CA GLU A 536 -10.98 7.03 31.90
C GLU A 536 -12.33 6.42 32.36
N ILE A 537 -12.41 5.09 32.49
CA ILE A 537 -13.57 4.40 33.07
C ILE A 537 -13.76 4.83 34.54
N GLU A 538 -12.67 4.90 35.33
CA GLU A 538 -12.72 5.34 36.73
C GLU A 538 -13.12 6.83 36.84
N HIS A 539 -12.65 7.67 35.92
CA HIS A 539 -13.08 9.07 35.84
C HIS A 539 -14.60 9.17 35.59
N ALA A 540 -15.12 8.43 34.59
CA ALA A 540 -16.53 8.44 34.28
C ALA A 540 -17.39 7.95 35.46
N LYS A 541 -17.00 6.83 36.11
CA LYS A 541 -17.70 6.30 37.30
C LYS A 541 -17.71 7.28 38.46
N ALA A 542 -16.66 8.10 38.60
CA ALA A 542 -16.57 9.12 39.65
C ALA A 542 -17.24 10.45 39.27
N GLY A 543 -17.95 10.52 38.15
CA GLY A 543 -18.61 11.73 37.65
C GLY A 543 -17.65 12.82 37.17
N ARG A 544 -16.39 12.48 36.93
CA ARG A 544 -15.41 13.40 36.33
C ARG A 544 -15.49 13.38 34.80
N PRO A 545 -15.06 14.44 34.12
CA PRO A 545 -14.92 14.42 32.66
C PRO A 545 -14.04 13.25 32.21
N ALA A 546 -14.55 12.44 31.28
CA ALA A 546 -13.86 11.27 30.76
C ALA A 546 -14.05 11.21 29.24
N MET A 547 -12.93 11.13 28.48
CA MET A 547 -13.01 11.02 27.03
C MET A 547 -11.75 10.40 26.43
N ILE A 548 -11.91 9.74 25.29
CA ILE A 548 -10.82 9.13 24.51
C ILE A 548 -10.90 9.66 23.08
N TRP A 549 -9.81 10.23 22.61
CA TRP A 549 -9.62 10.58 21.22
C TRP A 549 -8.46 9.78 20.64
N ALA A 550 -8.68 9.12 19.53
CA ALA A 550 -7.63 8.37 18.88
C ALA A 550 -7.72 8.43 17.35
N LYS A 551 -6.57 8.64 16.70
CA LYS A 551 -6.39 8.53 15.25
C LYS A 551 -5.39 7.44 14.94
N MET A 552 -5.78 6.48 14.09
CA MET A 552 -4.95 5.33 13.76
C MET A 552 -5.28 4.75 12.39
N ASN A 553 -4.39 3.93 11.87
CA ASN A 553 -4.63 3.21 10.62
C ASN A 553 -5.69 2.13 10.77
N SER A 554 -5.70 1.43 11.92
CA SER A 554 -6.64 0.34 12.18
C SER A 554 -6.80 0.10 13.68
N VAL A 555 -7.96 -0.43 14.09
CA VAL A 555 -8.23 -0.99 15.42
C VAL A 555 -8.73 -2.42 15.24
N ILE A 556 -7.93 -3.40 15.68
CA ILE A 556 -8.18 -4.83 15.43
C ILE A 556 -7.88 -5.73 16.63
N ASP A 557 -7.17 -5.24 17.65
CA ASP A 557 -6.86 -6.02 18.86
C ASP A 557 -8.15 -6.23 19.68
N PRO A 558 -8.57 -7.49 19.94
CA PRO A 558 -9.82 -7.76 20.63
C PRO A 558 -9.87 -7.20 22.06
N ASP A 559 -8.75 -7.25 22.80
CA ASP A 559 -8.73 -6.79 24.19
C ASP A 559 -8.88 -5.26 24.26
N VAL A 560 -8.24 -4.54 23.33
CA VAL A 560 -8.40 -3.07 23.22
C VAL A 560 -9.82 -2.71 22.80
N ILE A 561 -10.43 -3.45 21.88
CA ILE A 561 -11.81 -3.22 21.44
C ILE A 561 -12.78 -3.48 22.61
N ASP A 562 -12.62 -4.58 23.35
CA ASP A 562 -13.46 -4.89 24.51
C ASP A 562 -13.30 -3.84 25.62
N ALA A 563 -12.07 -3.36 25.89
CA ALA A 563 -11.85 -2.27 26.83
C ALA A 563 -12.55 -0.95 26.41
N LEU A 564 -12.56 -0.64 25.10
CA LEU A 564 -13.30 0.51 24.57
C LEU A 564 -14.82 0.33 24.73
N TYR A 565 -15.36 -0.90 24.58
CA TYR A 565 -16.75 -1.19 24.87
C TYR A 565 -17.08 -1.00 26.35
N ASP A 566 -16.22 -1.47 27.26
CA ASP A 566 -16.38 -1.26 28.69
C ASP A 566 -16.33 0.23 29.08
N ALA A 567 -15.46 0.99 28.43
CA ALA A 567 -15.41 2.44 28.60
C ALA A 567 -16.69 3.11 28.12
N SER A 568 -17.25 2.68 26.98
CA SER A 568 -18.52 3.19 26.49
C SER A 568 -19.67 2.89 27.46
N ARG A 569 -19.74 1.68 28.00
CA ARG A 569 -20.75 1.29 28.99
C ARG A 569 -20.63 2.11 30.28
N ALA A 570 -19.43 2.53 30.65
CA ALA A 570 -19.18 3.41 31.79
C ALA A 570 -19.50 4.89 31.52
N GLY A 571 -19.84 5.26 30.28
CA GLY A 571 -20.20 6.62 29.89
C GLY A 571 -19.02 7.47 29.36
N VAL A 572 -17.86 6.89 29.11
CA VAL A 572 -16.72 7.58 28.49
C VAL A 572 -17.08 7.97 27.06
N LYS A 573 -16.85 9.23 26.66
CA LYS A 573 -17.02 9.68 25.29
C LYS A 573 -15.82 9.27 24.45
N ILE A 574 -16.04 8.57 23.33
CA ILE A 574 -14.97 7.99 22.52
C ILE A 574 -15.11 8.44 21.06
N ASP A 575 -14.11 9.13 20.55
CA ASP A 575 -14.03 9.57 19.17
C ASP A 575 -12.80 8.96 18.49
N LEU A 576 -13.05 8.11 17.48
CA LEU A 576 -12.01 7.41 16.75
C LEU A 576 -11.96 7.86 15.29
N VAL A 577 -10.79 8.20 14.80
CA VAL A 577 -10.53 8.41 13.37
C VAL A 577 -9.71 7.22 12.87
N ILE A 578 -10.35 6.33 12.11
CA ILE A 578 -9.74 5.09 11.63
C ILE A 578 -9.74 5.09 10.11
N ARG A 579 -8.56 5.13 9.51
CA ARG A 579 -8.42 5.19 8.05
C ARG A 579 -8.92 3.92 7.37
N GLY A 580 -8.43 2.78 7.81
CA GLY A 580 -8.61 1.47 7.16
C GLY A 580 -9.51 0.53 7.96
N ILE A 581 -8.90 -0.49 8.55
CA ILE A 581 -9.59 -1.59 9.22
C ILE A 581 -10.14 -1.17 10.58
N CYS A 582 -11.43 -1.41 10.79
CA CYS A 582 -12.11 -1.23 12.08
C CYS A 582 -12.78 -2.55 12.47
N GLY A 583 -12.28 -3.20 13.53
CA GLY A 583 -12.90 -4.39 14.13
C GLY A 583 -14.02 -4.06 15.11
N LEU A 584 -14.10 -2.79 15.55
CA LEU A 584 -15.07 -2.29 16.51
C LEU A 584 -16.40 -1.94 15.83
N ARG A 585 -17.54 -2.25 16.46
CA ARG A 585 -18.89 -1.81 16.05
C ARG A 585 -19.28 -0.56 16.84
N PRO A 586 -19.33 0.64 16.25
CA PRO A 586 -19.76 1.85 16.93
C PRO A 586 -21.29 1.97 17.00
N GLY A 587 -21.80 2.75 17.97
CA GLY A 587 -23.21 3.15 18.03
C GLY A 587 -24.18 1.99 18.26
N VAL A 588 -23.79 0.97 19.02
CA VAL A 588 -24.67 -0.18 19.36
C VAL A 588 -25.17 -0.01 20.79
N LYS A 589 -26.50 -0.11 20.96
CA LYS A 589 -27.18 0.01 22.26
C LYS A 589 -26.68 -1.06 23.24
N GLY A 590 -26.30 -0.64 24.45
CA GLY A 590 -25.75 -1.51 25.49
C GLY A 590 -24.31 -1.99 25.24
N LEU A 591 -23.66 -1.53 24.15
CA LEU A 591 -22.29 -1.91 23.82
C LEU A 591 -21.40 -0.68 23.58
N SER A 592 -21.76 0.17 22.64
CA SER A 592 -20.85 1.22 22.12
C SER A 592 -21.58 2.54 21.81
N GLU A 593 -22.59 2.88 22.60
CA GLU A 593 -23.48 4.04 22.38
C GLU A 593 -22.71 5.37 22.35
N THR A 594 -21.61 5.47 23.09
CA THR A 594 -20.80 6.68 23.19
C THR A 594 -19.59 6.69 22.21
N ILE A 595 -19.47 5.66 21.39
CA ILE A 595 -18.36 5.54 20.43
C ILE A 595 -18.78 6.06 19.06
N ARG A 596 -18.04 7.06 18.58
CA ARG A 596 -18.09 7.52 17.19
C ARG A 596 -16.86 7.08 16.43
N VAL A 597 -17.05 6.61 15.20
CA VAL A 597 -15.93 6.27 14.30
C VAL A 597 -16.08 7.04 13.00
N LYS A 598 -15.01 7.67 12.57
CA LYS A 598 -14.91 8.32 11.26
C LYS A 598 -13.70 7.80 10.50
N SER A 599 -13.86 7.64 9.19
CA SER A 599 -12.76 7.37 8.26
C SER A 599 -12.62 8.56 7.32
N ILE A 600 -11.38 8.93 7.01
CA ILE A 600 -11.07 10.02 6.08
C ILE A 600 -10.22 9.43 4.97
N VAL A 601 -10.74 9.50 3.75
CA VAL A 601 -10.08 9.13 2.50
C VAL A 601 -10.16 10.35 1.58
N GLY A 602 -9.10 10.66 0.84
CA GLY A 602 -9.09 11.80 -0.06
C GLY A 602 -7.69 12.09 -0.59
N ARG A 603 -7.39 13.39 -0.79
CA ARG A 603 -6.12 13.82 -1.37
C ARG A 603 -4.90 13.47 -0.51
N PHE A 604 -5.00 13.65 0.83
CA PHE A 604 -3.93 13.44 1.83
C PHE A 604 -4.40 12.51 2.92
#